data_f6f85d795832e1e7059ca93d939a4c6c
#
_entry.id   f6f85d795832e1e7059ca93d939a4c6c
#
_cell.length_a   1.000
_cell.length_b   1.000
_cell.length_c   1.000
_cell.angle_alpha   90.00
_cell.angle_beta   90.00
_cell.angle_gamma   90.00
#
_symmetry.space_group_name_H-M   'P 1'
#
loop_
_entity.id
_entity.type
_entity.pdbx_description
1 polymer ?
#
loop_
_entity_poly.entity_id
_entity_poly.type
_entity_poly.pdbx_seq_one_letter_code
_entity_poly.pdbx_strand_id
1 'polypeptide(L)'
;MVRRWLIEETSQGTVGREVHLLDPPDRASALASPLAWRILQELAKEPDYPNALASRLKIHEQKVYYHVRRLEAAGFLEVVRKEPKRGASARILRPTAEAFAIVLKGRGSPVTSPMLPHAGVVGRFLADFTRDGTFAGSIVVGSPYTHGPFNTTSRDSPYAVELGFFLGRLFAPPKGFVVRLDTEVKAL
;
A
#
# COMPACT_ATOMS: atom_id res chain seq x y z
N MET A 1 4.60 -15.64 7.29
CA MET A 1 5.20 -14.31 7.53
C MET A 1 4.14 -13.26 7.23
N VAL A 2 3.79 -12.37 8.16
CA VAL A 2 2.76 -11.33 7.93
C VAL A 2 3.44 -10.15 7.27
N ARG A 3 3.03 -9.83 6.03
CA ARG A 3 3.46 -8.59 5.35
C ARG A 3 2.56 -7.44 5.79
N ARG A 4 3.12 -6.26 5.96
CA ARG A 4 2.42 -5.04 6.35
C ARG A 4 2.72 -3.95 5.33
N TRP A 5 1.72 -3.13 5.03
CA TRP A 5 1.81 -2.11 4.01
C TRP A 5 1.37 -0.76 4.57
N LEU A 6 2.14 0.28 4.31
CA LEU A 6 1.71 1.66 4.40
C LEU A 6 1.10 2.04 3.05
N ILE A 7 -0.14 2.47 3.06
CA ILE A 7 -0.85 2.90 1.86
C ILE A 7 -1.03 4.41 1.93
N GLU A 8 -0.56 5.10 0.91
CA GLU A 8 -0.65 6.56 0.78
C GLU A 8 -1.46 6.90 -0.47
N GLU A 9 -2.46 7.76 -0.32
CA GLU A 9 -3.19 8.33 -1.43
C GLU A 9 -2.49 9.61 -1.88
N THR A 10 -2.10 9.66 -3.15
CA THR A 10 -1.46 10.82 -3.76
C THR A 10 -2.31 11.36 -4.89
N SER A 11 -2.01 12.58 -5.37
CA SER A 11 -2.65 13.16 -6.55
C SER A 11 -2.45 12.34 -7.84
N GLN A 12 -1.46 11.44 -7.85
CA GLN A 12 -1.14 10.57 -8.99
C GLN A 12 -1.63 9.14 -8.82
N GLY A 13 -2.30 8.81 -7.69
CA GLY A 13 -2.80 7.49 -7.38
C GLY A 13 -2.37 6.97 -6.02
N THR A 14 -2.68 5.71 -5.74
CA THR A 14 -2.37 5.05 -4.49
C THR A 14 -0.99 4.40 -4.56
N VAL A 15 -0.14 4.68 -3.58
CA VAL A 15 1.20 4.11 -3.45
C VAL A 15 1.26 3.24 -2.21
N GLY A 16 1.72 1.98 -2.35
CA GLY A 16 1.95 1.07 -1.23
C GLY A 16 3.44 0.88 -0.97
N ARG A 17 3.86 0.96 0.31
CA ARG A 17 5.22 0.63 0.75
C ARG A 17 5.18 -0.49 1.77
N GLU A 18 6.08 -1.45 1.66
CA GLU A 18 6.23 -2.48 2.68
C GLU A 18 6.76 -1.86 3.97
N VAL A 19 6.10 -2.17 5.10
CA VAL A 19 6.39 -1.60 6.41
C VAL A 19 6.95 -2.66 7.35
N HIS A 20 8.06 -2.35 7.98
CA HIS A 20 8.61 -3.13 9.08
C HIS A 20 8.14 -2.52 10.43
N LEU A 21 7.47 -3.33 11.25
CA LEU A 21 7.11 -2.87 12.60
C LEU A 21 8.31 -2.90 13.53
N LEU A 22 8.47 -1.80 14.25
CA LEU A 22 9.44 -1.70 15.34
C LEU A 22 8.82 -2.31 16.61
N ASP A 23 9.27 -3.50 16.93
CA ASP A 23 8.92 -4.22 18.14
C ASP A 23 10.18 -4.86 18.73
N PRO A 24 10.60 -4.46 19.92
CA PRO A 24 10.03 -3.40 20.76
C PRO A 24 10.31 -1.97 20.22
N PRO A 25 9.49 -0.98 20.61
CA PRO A 25 9.55 0.39 20.06
C PRO A 25 10.81 1.18 20.48
N ASP A 26 11.55 0.74 21.51
CA ASP A 26 12.80 1.35 21.96
C ASP A 26 13.89 1.37 20.86
N ARG A 27 13.83 0.43 19.91
CA ARG A 27 14.68 0.43 18.70
C ARG A 27 14.62 1.75 17.93
N ALA A 28 13.47 2.45 17.98
CA ALA A 28 13.31 3.76 17.37
C ALA A 28 14.31 4.80 17.86
N SER A 29 14.90 4.61 19.06
CA SER A 29 15.94 5.50 19.60
C SER A 29 17.18 5.61 18.70
N ALA A 30 17.46 4.59 17.87
CA ALA A 30 18.54 4.64 16.89
C ALA A 30 18.29 5.67 15.77
N LEU A 31 17.02 6.05 15.52
CA LEU A 31 16.60 7.04 14.53
C LEU A 31 16.57 8.47 15.09
N ALA A 32 16.79 8.69 16.37
CA ALA A 32 16.69 10.01 17.00
C ALA A 32 17.75 11.02 16.49
N SER A 33 18.83 10.53 15.85
CA SER A 33 19.87 11.38 15.27
C SER A 33 19.54 11.77 13.82
N PRO A 34 19.60 13.07 13.46
CA PRO A 34 19.45 13.52 12.07
C PRO A 34 20.46 12.83 11.11
N LEU A 35 21.66 12.52 11.60
CA LEU A 35 22.67 11.81 10.81
C LEU A 35 22.26 10.37 10.53
N ALA A 36 21.64 9.67 11.49
CA ALA A 36 21.12 8.32 11.29
C ALA A 36 20.05 8.30 10.16
N TRP A 37 19.16 9.29 10.14
CA TRP A 37 18.19 9.47 9.06
C TRP A 37 18.84 9.69 7.70
N ARG A 38 19.81 10.59 7.61
CA ARG A 38 20.54 10.84 6.36
C ARG A 38 21.24 9.59 5.86
N ILE A 39 21.84 8.80 6.75
CA ILE A 39 22.47 7.52 6.42
C ILE A 39 21.44 6.54 5.82
N LEU A 40 20.28 6.37 6.45
CA LEU A 40 19.22 5.50 5.94
C LEU A 40 18.70 5.96 4.58
N GLN A 41 18.46 7.26 4.41
CA GLN A 41 17.98 7.82 3.16
C GLN A 41 18.97 7.64 2.01
N GLU A 42 20.27 7.81 2.27
CA GLU A 42 21.30 7.60 1.24
C GLU A 42 21.45 6.11 0.86
N LEU A 43 21.41 5.21 1.86
CA LEU A 43 21.45 3.77 1.63
C LEU A 43 20.17 3.22 0.99
N ALA A 44 19.04 3.89 1.15
CA ALA A 44 17.78 3.55 0.48
C ALA A 44 17.82 3.90 -1.02
N LYS A 45 18.58 4.96 -1.40
CA LYS A 45 18.80 5.30 -2.82
C LYS A 45 19.75 4.31 -3.48
N GLU A 46 20.84 4.01 -2.80
CA GLU A 46 21.91 3.15 -3.32
C GLU A 46 22.62 2.43 -2.16
N PRO A 47 22.58 1.07 -2.13
CA PRO A 47 23.35 0.29 -1.17
C PRO A 47 24.85 0.57 -1.29
N ASP A 48 25.52 0.78 -0.17
CA ASP A 48 26.92 1.16 -0.16
C ASP A 48 27.63 0.75 1.13
N TYR A 49 28.94 0.91 1.19
CA TYR A 49 29.73 0.65 2.40
C TYR A 49 30.01 1.95 3.19
N PRO A 50 30.28 1.88 4.51
CA PRO A 50 30.37 3.04 5.39
C PRO A 50 31.36 4.12 4.95
N ASN A 51 32.53 3.76 4.40
CA ASN A 51 33.54 4.74 3.98
C ASN A 51 33.08 5.53 2.74
N ALA A 52 32.46 4.87 1.75
CA ALA A 52 31.92 5.57 0.60
C ALA A 52 30.80 6.52 1.02
N LEU A 53 29.95 6.06 1.93
CA LEU A 53 28.89 6.88 2.50
C LEU A 53 29.45 8.09 3.25
N ALA A 54 30.53 7.92 4.03
CA ALA A 54 31.21 9.02 4.73
C ALA A 54 31.74 10.07 3.73
N SER A 55 32.35 9.64 2.63
CA SER A 55 32.84 10.51 1.57
C SER A 55 31.69 11.25 0.88
N ARG A 56 30.60 10.55 0.53
CA ARG A 56 29.42 11.12 -0.11
C ARG A 56 28.71 12.15 0.77
N LEU A 57 28.60 11.86 2.07
CA LEU A 57 27.98 12.75 3.06
C LEU A 57 28.93 13.88 3.53
N LYS A 58 30.22 13.82 3.18
CA LYS A 58 31.28 14.72 3.66
C LYS A 58 31.37 14.74 5.20
N ILE A 59 31.34 13.59 5.82
CA ILE A 59 31.35 13.40 7.27
C ILE A 59 32.49 12.44 7.62
N HIS A 60 33.07 12.66 8.80
CA HIS A 60 34.15 11.79 9.30
C HIS A 60 33.69 10.33 9.45
N GLU A 61 34.50 9.40 8.95
CA GLU A 61 34.16 7.95 8.89
C GLU A 61 33.73 7.39 10.24
N GLN A 62 34.39 7.72 11.34
CA GLN A 62 34.04 7.22 12.67
C GLN A 62 32.62 7.56 13.08
N LYS A 63 32.10 8.76 12.71
CA LYS A 63 30.72 9.15 12.99
C LYS A 63 29.74 8.28 12.21
N VAL A 64 30.06 8.01 10.93
CA VAL A 64 29.22 7.16 10.09
C VAL A 64 29.24 5.72 10.64
N TYR A 65 30.40 5.17 10.96
CA TYR A 65 30.52 3.83 11.56
C TYR A 65 29.73 3.69 12.87
N TYR A 66 29.78 4.72 13.73
CA TYR A 66 29.01 4.72 14.97
C TYR A 66 27.50 4.58 14.71
N HIS A 67 26.95 5.39 13.80
CA HIS A 67 25.52 5.34 13.47
C HIS A 67 25.15 4.06 12.71
N VAL A 68 25.97 3.60 11.79
CA VAL A 68 25.75 2.34 11.08
C VAL A 68 25.66 1.17 12.06
N ARG A 69 26.58 1.04 13.01
CA ARG A 69 26.51 -0.01 14.04
C ARG A 69 25.23 0.05 14.86
N ARG A 70 24.80 1.25 15.26
CA ARG A 70 23.54 1.42 16.00
C ARG A 70 22.33 1.04 15.17
N LEU A 71 22.30 1.42 13.90
CA LEU A 71 21.23 1.09 12.97
C LEU A 71 21.19 -0.41 12.66
N GLU A 72 22.34 -1.06 12.47
CA GLU A 72 22.42 -2.52 12.31
C GLU A 72 21.91 -3.24 13.57
N ALA A 73 22.41 -2.85 14.76
CA ALA A 73 21.99 -3.44 16.04
C ALA A 73 20.48 -3.28 16.31
N ALA A 74 19.90 -2.17 15.86
CA ALA A 74 18.47 -1.92 15.96
C ALA A 74 17.65 -2.59 14.84
N GLY A 75 18.28 -3.23 13.84
CA GLY A 75 17.63 -3.93 12.75
C GLY A 75 17.14 -3.05 11.60
N PHE A 76 17.64 -1.82 11.47
CA PHE A 76 17.32 -0.91 10.38
C PHE A 76 18.17 -1.14 9.13
N LEU A 77 19.34 -1.74 9.28
CA LEU A 77 20.28 -2.04 8.19
C LEU A 77 20.62 -3.52 8.16
N GLU A 78 20.83 -4.04 6.97
CA GLU A 78 21.33 -5.38 6.71
C GLU A 78 22.50 -5.37 5.72
N VAL A 79 23.34 -6.41 5.78
CA VAL A 79 24.42 -6.62 4.84
C VAL A 79 23.90 -7.36 3.63
N VAL A 80 23.91 -6.72 2.46
CA VAL A 80 23.48 -7.34 1.19
C VAL A 80 24.57 -8.28 0.66
N ARG A 81 25.81 -7.81 0.67
CA ARG A 81 26.96 -8.55 0.18
C ARG A 81 28.26 -8.04 0.82
N LYS A 82 29.29 -8.86 0.72
CA LYS A 82 30.64 -8.52 1.13
C LYS A 82 31.54 -8.46 -0.11
N GLU A 83 32.28 -7.38 -0.28
CA GLU A 83 33.21 -7.22 -1.38
C GLU A 83 34.65 -7.21 -0.86
N PRO A 84 35.56 -7.99 -1.48
CA PRO A 84 36.98 -7.96 -1.11
C PRO A 84 37.56 -6.59 -1.49
N LYS A 85 38.14 -5.88 -0.54
CA LYS A 85 38.98 -4.68 -0.76
C LYS A 85 40.32 -4.92 -0.13
N ARG A 86 41.38 -4.26 -0.68
CA ARG A 86 42.78 -4.39 -0.23
C ARG A 86 42.90 -4.51 1.28
N GLY A 87 43.11 -5.75 1.78
CA GLY A 87 43.32 -6.07 3.20
C GLY A 87 42.08 -6.12 4.10
N ALA A 88 40.88 -5.88 3.57
CA ALA A 88 39.62 -5.93 4.34
C ALA A 88 38.44 -6.31 3.46
N SER A 89 37.33 -6.70 4.09
CA SER A 89 36.05 -6.96 3.39
C SER A 89 35.09 -5.78 3.60
N ALA A 90 34.75 -5.08 2.53
CA ALA A 90 33.72 -4.04 2.55
C ALA A 90 32.34 -4.69 2.63
N ARG A 91 31.54 -4.30 3.63
CA ARG A 91 30.17 -4.75 3.79
C ARG A 91 29.24 -3.73 3.12
N ILE A 92 28.55 -4.14 2.07
CA ILE A 92 27.53 -3.33 1.41
C ILE A 92 26.25 -3.43 2.22
N LEU A 93 25.72 -2.29 2.61
CA LEU A 93 24.58 -2.15 3.51
C LEU A 93 23.36 -1.56 2.76
N ARG A 94 22.16 -1.98 3.16
CA ARG A 94 20.90 -1.36 2.76
C ARG A 94 19.92 -1.32 3.93
N PRO A 95 18.87 -0.49 3.87
CA PRO A 95 17.76 -0.59 4.80
C PRO A 95 17.04 -1.92 4.69
N THR A 96 16.54 -2.44 5.83
CA THR A 96 15.78 -3.69 5.91
C THR A 96 14.35 -3.56 5.40
N ALA A 97 13.84 -2.32 5.25
CA ALA A 97 12.52 -2.02 4.72
C ALA A 97 12.46 -0.59 4.16
N GLU A 98 11.46 -0.32 3.34
CA GLU A 98 11.19 1.02 2.78
C GLU A 98 10.56 1.97 3.79
N ALA A 99 9.84 1.42 4.77
CA ALA A 99 9.21 2.19 5.83
C ALA A 99 9.26 1.43 7.16
N PHE A 100 9.29 2.20 8.26
CA PHE A 100 9.24 1.67 9.63
C PHE A 100 8.07 2.30 10.37
N ALA A 101 7.36 1.49 11.17
CA ALA A 101 6.20 1.95 11.92
C ALA A 101 6.18 1.44 13.35
N ILE A 102 5.58 2.22 14.25
CA ILE A 102 5.26 1.86 15.62
C ILE A 102 3.74 1.79 15.74
N VAL A 103 3.21 0.66 16.17
CA VAL A 103 1.76 0.48 16.36
C VAL A 103 1.44 0.64 17.83
N LEU A 104 0.58 1.61 18.16
CA LEU A 104 0.19 1.91 19.55
C LEU A 104 -0.94 1.01 20.06
N LYS A 105 -1.73 0.41 19.16
CA LYS A 105 -2.84 -0.50 19.50
C LYS A 105 -2.70 -1.79 18.70
N GLY A 106 -2.83 -2.94 19.36
CA GLY A 106 -2.55 -4.25 18.77
C GLY A 106 -3.54 -4.76 17.72
N ARG A 107 -4.70 -4.12 17.54
CA ARG A 107 -5.70 -4.51 16.53
C ARG A 107 -6.09 -3.30 15.69
N GLY A 108 -5.83 -3.40 14.38
CA GLY A 108 -6.38 -2.48 13.39
C GLY A 108 -7.82 -2.84 13.05
N SER A 109 -8.54 -1.91 12.46
CA SER A 109 -9.84 -2.19 11.84
C SER A 109 -9.64 -2.95 10.52
N PRO A 110 -10.55 -3.87 10.16
CA PRO A 110 -10.50 -4.51 8.85
C PRO A 110 -10.53 -3.45 7.75
N VAL A 111 -9.58 -3.50 6.83
CA VAL A 111 -9.60 -2.68 5.62
C VAL A 111 -10.27 -3.51 4.54
N THR A 112 -11.51 -3.18 4.21
CA THR A 112 -12.33 -3.91 3.24
C THR A 112 -11.97 -3.58 1.80
N SER A 113 -11.38 -2.41 1.55
CA SER A 113 -10.77 -2.08 0.27
C SER A 113 -9.69 -1.00 0.46
N PRO A 114 -8.45 -1.26 0.02
CA PRO A 114 -7.40 -0.24 0.05
C PRO A 114 -7.56 0.82 -1.05
N MET A 115 -8.61 0.77 -1.86
CA MET A 115 -8.72 1.55 -3.09
C MET A 115 -9.90 2.54 -3.12
N LEU A 116 -10.55 2.81 -1.97
CA LEU A 116 -11.54 3.87 -1.95
C LEU A 116 -10.88 5.20 -1.60
N PRO A 117 -10.71 6.12 -2.56
CA PRO A 117 -10.58 7.52 -2.22
C PRO A 117 -11.94 7.98 -1.71
N HIS A 118 -12.14 7.95 -0.37
CA HIS A 118 -13.33 8.53 0.25
C HIS A 118 -13.36 10.06 0.12
N ALA A 119 -12.33 10.66 -0.48
CA ALA A 119 -12.20 12.08 -0.74
C ALA A 119 -12.19 12.33 -2.25
N GLY A 120 -13.27 12.85 -2.80
CA GLY A 120 -13.35 13.24 -4.20
C GLY A 120 -14.77 13.16 -4.77
N VAL A 121 -14.92 13.54 -6.03
CA VAL A 121 -16.22 13.55 -6.72
C VAL A 121 -16.80 12.13 -6.79
N VAL A 122 -15.97 11.15 -7.12
CA VAL A 122 -16.38 9.73 -7.23
C VAL A 122 -16.84 9.19 -5.88
N GLY A 123 -16.10 9.46 -4.79
CA GLY A 123 -16.49 9.03 -3.44
C GLY A 123 -17.81 9.64 -2.99
N ARG A 124 -18.04 10.92 -3.26
CA ARG A 124 -19.32 11.58 -2.98
C ARG A 124 -20.47 10.99 -3.79
N PHE A 125 -20.25 10.76 -5.08
CA PHE A 125 -21.25 10.15 -5.97
C PHE A 125 -21.61 8.72 -5.52
N LEU A 126 -20.64 7.95 -5.09
CA LEU A 126 -20.85 6.55 -4.68
C LEU A 126 -21.24 6.38 -3.20
N ALA A 127 -21.29 7.45 -2.40
CA ALA A 127 -21.58 7.38 -0.98
C ALA A 127 -22.95 6.70 -0.70
N ASP A 128 -23.97 7.03 -1.48
CA ASP A 128 -25.32 6.47 -1.32
C ASP A 128 -25.41 4.98 -1.69
N PHE A 129 -24.44 4.49 -2.46
CA PHE A 129 -24.32 3.10 -2.88
C PHE A 129 -23.32 2.29 -2.02
N THR A 130 -22.84 2.88 -0.91
CA THR A 130 -21.79 2.26 -0.07
C THR A 130 -22.31 2.00 1.33
N ARG A 131 -22.12 0.78 1.83
CA ARG A 131 -22.28 0.44 3.25
C ARG A 131 -21.09 -0.39 3.71
N ASP A 132 -20.40 0.07 4.74
CA ASP A 132 -19.23 -0.62 5.32
C ASP A 132 -18.17 -1.03 4.29
N GLY A 133 -17.91 -0.15 3.31
CA GLY A 133 -16.92 -0.40 2.23
C GLY A 133 -17.38 -1.42 1.18
N THR A 134 -18.64 -1.85 1.24
CA THR A 134 -19.25 -2.79 0.29
C THR A 134 -20.25 -2.05 -0.59
N PHE A 135 -20.34 -2.43 -1.86
CA PHE A 135 -21.38 -1.92 -2.75
C PHE A 135 -22.75 -2.44 -2.31
N ALA A 136 -23.66 -1.51 -1.97
CA ALA A 136 -25.01 -1.81 -1.47
C ALA A 136 -26.12 -1.55 -2.49
N GLY A 137 -25.73 -1.20 -3.73
CA GLY A 137 -26.65 -0.97 -4.83
C GLY A 137 -26.97 -2.24 -5.63
N SER A 138 -27.76 -2.08 -6.67
CA SER A 138 -28.00 -3.09 -7.70
C SER A 138 -27.68 -2.50 -9.07
N ILE A 139 -27.08 -3.31 -9.94
CA ILE A 139 -26.89 -3.01 -11.35
C ILE A 139 -28.04 -3.67 -12.09
N VAL A 140 -28.96 -2.88 -12.61
CA VAL A 140 -30.11 -3.40 -13.36
C VAL A 140 -29.79 -3.40 -14.83
N VAL A 141 -29.93 -4.53 -15.48
CA VAL A 141 -29.74 -4.74 -16.93
C VAL A 141 -31.06 -5.17 -17.56
N GLY A 142 -31.27 -4.78 -18.78
CA GLY A 142 -32.44 -5.21 -19.53
C GLY A 142 -32.42 -6.71 -19.84
N SER A 143 -33.57 -7.35 -19.82
CA SER A 143 -33.70 -8.76 -20.16
C SER A 143 -33.31 -9.02 -21.64
N PRO A 144 -32.53 -10.08 -21.91
CA PRO A 144 -32.21 -10.49 -23.27
C PRO A 144 -33.41 -11.11 -24.00
N TYR A 145 -34.47 -11.45 -23.26
CA TYR A 145 -35.71 -11.97 -23.83
C TYR A 145 -36.68 -10.83 -24.12
N THR A 146 -37.48 -11.00 -25.18
CA THR A 146 -38.55 -10.04 -25.54
C THR A 146 -39.53 -9.89 -24.38
N HIS A 147 -39.80 -8.66 -23.98
CA HIS A 147 -40.71 -8.37 -22.88
C HIS A 147 -41.31 -6.95 -23.01
N GLY A 148 -42.30 -6.67 -22.20
CA GLY A 148 -43.00 -5.39 -22.17
C GLY A 148 -43.93 -5.15 -23.36
N PRO A 149 -44.60 -3.98 -23.42
CA PRO A 149 -45.62 -3.69 -24.40
C PRO A 149 -45.10 -3.57 -25.83
N PHE A 150 -43.79 -3.36 -26.01
CA PHE A 150 -43.16 -3.16 -27.32
C PHE A 150 -42.34 -4.38 -27.79
N ASN A 151 -42.35 -5.48 -27.04
CA ASN A 151 -41.59 -6.71 -27.33
C ASN A 151 -40.10 -6.46 -27.62
N THR A 152 -39.47 -5.59 -26.85
CA THR A 152 -38.08 -5.21 -27.01
C THR A 152 -37.13 -6.12 -26.23
N THR A 153 -35.92 -6.23 -26.71
CA THR A 153 -34.81 -6.88 -26.04
C THR A 153 -33.72 -5.88 -25.72
N SER A 154 -32.96 -6.10 -24.64
CA SER A 154 -31.82 -5.23 -24.33
C SER A 154 -30.49 -5.88 -24.73
N ARG A 155 -29.49 -5.04 -25.03
CA ARG A 155 -28.11 -5.44 -25.32
C ARG A 155 -27.10 -4.73 -24.42
N ASP A 156 -27.50 -4.35 -23.22
CA ASP A 156 -26.71 -3.59 -22.26
C ASP A 156 -25.85 -4.46 -21.30
N SER A 157 -26.01 -5.78 -21.37
CA SER A 157 -25.22 -6.72 -20.55
C SER A 157 -23.70 -6.51 -20.60
N PRO A 158 -23.07 -6.18 -21.76
CA PRO A 158 -21.63 -5.92 -21.79
C PRO A 158 -21.24 -4.71 -20.93
N TYR A 159 -22.06 -3.66 -20.88
CA TYR A 159 -21.81 -2.49 -20.05
C TYR A 159 -21.93 -2.78 -18.57
N ALA A 160 -22.80 -3.72 -18.18
CA ALA A 160 -22.89 -4.19 -16.80
C ALA A 160 -21.62 -4.91 -16.35
N VAL A 161 -20.98 -5.66 -17.25
CA VAL A 161 -19.70 -6.32 -16.97
C VAL A 161 -18.60 -5.29 -16.74
N GLU A 162 -18.48 -4.29 -17.62
CA GLU A 162 -17.50 -3.21 -17.47
C GLU A 162 -17.73 -2.41 -16.18
N LEU A 163 -18.99 -2.07 -15.87
CA LEU A 163 -19.35 -1.41 -14.63
C LEU A 163 -19.02 -2.28 -13.40
N GLY A 164 -19.26 -3.58 -13.49
CA GLY A 164 -18.89 -4.55 -12.44
C GLY A 164 -17.39 -4.59 -12.18
N PHE A 165 -16.56 -4.59 -13.22
CA PHE A 165 -15.11 -4.49 -13.09
C PHE A 165 -14.67 -3.16 -12.48
N PHE A 166 -15.29 -2.05 -12.89
CA PHE A 166 -15.00 -0.74 -12.32
C PHE A 166 -15.36 -0.69 -10.83
N LEU A 167 -16.57 -1.12 -10.45
CA LEU A 167 -17.03 -1.14 -9.07
C LEU A 167 -16.22 -2.13 -8.21
N GLY A 168 -15.81 -3.28 -8.76
CA GLY A 168 -14.96 -4.26 -8.08
C GLY A 168 -13.55 -3.75 -7.74
N ARG A 169 -13.10 -2.67 -8.38
CA ARG A 169 -11.86 -1.97 -7.99
C ARG A 169 -12.07 -1.00 -6.83
N LEU A 170 -13.29 -0.58 -6.60
CA LEU A 170 -13.64 0.44 -5.61
C LEU A 170 -14.24 -0.16 -4.32
N PHE A 171 -14.88 -1.32 -4.42
CA PHE A 171 -15.61 -1.93 -3.31
C PHE A 171 -15.10 -3.33 -2.99
N ALA A 172 -15.28 -3.73 -1.73
CA ALA A 172 -15.15 -5.14 -1.36
C ALA A 172 -16.22 -5.98 -2.09
N PRO A 173 -15.92 -7.26 -2.41
CA PRO A 173 -16.88 -8.13 -3.06
C PRO A 173 -18.20 -8.21 -2.27
N PRO A 174 -19.36 -8.02 -2.92
CA PRO A 174 -20.63 -8.15 -2.25
C PRO A 174 -20.90 -9.60 -1.85
N LYS A 175 -21.72 -9.81 -0.82
CA LYS A 175 -22.10 -11.15 -0.34
C LYS A 175 -23.12 -11.87 -1.22
N GLY A 176 -23.62 -11.20 -2.25
CA GLY A 176 -24.67 -11.74 -3.13
C GLY A 176 -24.59 -11.15 -4.53
N PHE A 177 -25.53 -11.55 -5.40
CA PHE A 177 -25.65 -11.02 -6.74
C PHE A 177 -26.11 -9.56 -6.71
N VAL A 178 -25.34 -8.69 -7.35
CA VAL A 178 -25.65 -7.25 -7.50
C VAL A 178 -26.24 -6.92 -8.88
N VAL A 179 -26.07 -7.82 -9.86
CA VAL A 179 -26.64 -7.66 -11.22
C VAL A 179 -28.01 -8.35 -11.25
N ARG A 180 -29.03 -7.62 -11.68
CA ARG A 180 -30.41 -8.10 -11.78
C ARG A 180 -30.99 -7.74 -13.14
N LEU A 181 -31.93 -8.57 -13.61
CA LEU A 181 -32.70 -8.22 -14.78
C LEU A 181 -33.79 -7.20 -14.42
N ASP A 182 -34.14 -6.33 -15.35
CA ASP A 182 -35.21 -5.34 -15.18
C ASP A 182 -36.58 -6.01 -14.93
N THR A 183 -36.78 -7.22 -15.45
CA THR A 183 -37.96 -8.05 -15.20
C THR A 183 -38.04 -8.57 -13.76
N GLU A 184 -36.88 -8.75 -13.08
CA GLU A 184 -36.83 -9.18 -11.67
C GLU A 184 -37.12 -8.01 -10.71
N VAL A 185 -36.73 -6.79 -11.09
CA VAL A 185 -36.88 -5.60 -10.25
C VAL A 185 -38.30 -5.04 -10.30
N LYS A 186 -39.00 -5.21 -11.42
CA LYS A 186 -40.42 -4.77 -11.54
C LYS A 186 -41.41 -5.58 -10.70
N ALA A 187 -40.96 -6.70 -10.17
CA ALA A 187 -41.76 -7.57 -9.30
C ALA A 187 -41.64 -7.24 -7.80
N LEU A 188 -40.86 -6.22 -7.44
CA LEU A 188 -40.68 -5.68 -6.11
C LEU A 188 -41.46 -4.38 -5.95
#